data_db111660ad82e6f2f08686dff375c871
#
_entry.id   db111660ad82e6f2f08686dff375c871
#
_cell.length_a   1.000
_cell.length_b   1.000
_cell.length_c   1.000
_cell.angle_alpha   90.00
_cell.angle_beta   90.00
_cell.angle_gamma   90.00
#
_symmetry.space_group_name_H-M   'P 1'
#
loop_
_entity.id
_entity.type
_entity.pdbx_description
1 polymer ?
#
loop_
_entity_poly.entity_id
_entity_poly.type
_entity_poly.pdbx_seq_one_letter_code
_entity_poly.pdbx_strand_id
1 'polypeptide(L)'
;MRLQRERPQDAERLVTKIRGYEIALQDEAFAYVAHHYPDTFLISAKLLWKGISRTTPRFNAWSESWGGDDTLFNAAWVAENVQNKGPLGKVYPNADYLWEGDTPSFLYLVPNGLSDPNQPHWGSWGGRFTAEKVENILTGTGNDTVDPLLEQHRPYQMFSDAKDSWTHEEQEYNNEYATVFRWRRAFQNDFAARMNWSITEEFTKANHHPRVVFNGDASKSVVELKAKSGTSITLSAAGSSDPDGDSLAFRWWIYPEPTLANRSDDSLSQWTSWFSTLSGTETKLQLPKVATPTSYHVILEVEDSGSPSLFAYRRLIVQVMP
;
A
#
# COMPACT_ATOMS: atom_id res chain seq x y z
N MET A 1 -8.95 1.42 28.25
CA MET A 1 -9.03 2.10 29.58
C MET A 1 -9.85 1.33 30.62
N ARG A 2 -11.15 1.08 30.44
CA ARG A 2 -11.97 0.37 31.47
C ARG A 2 -11.47 -1.05 31.74
N LEU A 3 -11.21 -1.84 30.72
CA LEU A 3 -10.69 -3.21 30.87
C LEU A 3 -9.36 -3.24 31.64
N GLN A 4 -8.46 -2.31 31.34
CA GLN A 4 -7.16 -2.23 32.02
C GLN A 4 -7.29 -1.91 33.53
N ARG A 5 -8.26 -1.08 33.90
CA ARG A 5 -8.50 -0.73 35.34
C ARG A 5 -9.15 -1.88 36.10
N GLU A 6 -10.12 -2.55 35.48
CA GLU A 6 -10.92 -3.60 36.14
C GLU A 6 -10.28 -4.99 36.03
N ARG A 7 -9.57 -5.26 34.91
CA ARG A 7 -9.02 -6.55 34.57
C ARG A 7 -7.66 -6.41 33.83
N PRO A 8 -6.60 -5.94 34.50
CA PRO A 8 -5.33 -5.58 33.85
C PRO A 8 -4.66 -6.76 33.12
N GLN A 9 -4.71 -7.96 33.67
CA GLN A 9 -4.15 -9.16 33.02
C GLN A 9 -4.86 -9.54 31.73
N ASP A 10 -6.20 -9.35 31.67
CA ASP A 10 -6.95 -9.60 30.46
C ASP A 10 -6.70 -8.51 29.41
N ALA A 11 -6.53 -7.27 29.85
CA ALA A 11 -6.14 -6.17 28.97
C ALA A 11 -4.79 -6.44 28.30
N GLU A 12 -3.80 -6.82 29.09
CA GLU A 12 -2.46 -7.18 28.57
C GLU A 12 -2.53 -8.36 27.59
N ARG A 13 -3.23 -9.43 27.97
CA ARG A 13 -3.41 -10.61 27.11
C ARG A 13 -4.14 -10.28 25.80
N LEU A 14 -5.06 -9.33 25.82
CA LEU A 14 -5.78 -8.88 24.62
C LEU A 14 -4.86 -8.03 23.73
N VAL A 15 -4.26 -7.00 24.31
CA VAL A 15 -3.49 -6.00 23.56
C VAL A 15 -2.24 -6.60 22.91
N THR A 16 -1.57 -7.56 23.55
CA THR A 16 -0.42 -8.27 22.95
C THR A 16 -0.76 -9.07 21.70
N LYS A 17 -2.06 -9.30 21.43
CA LYS A 17 -2.56 -9.99 20.22
C LYS A 17 -3.10 -9.05 19.14
N ILE A 18 -3.24 -7.78 19.45
CA ILE A 18 -3.80 -6.77 18.55
C ILE A 18 -2.67 -6.21 17.68
N ARG A 19 -3.02 -5.97 16.41
CA ARG A 19 -2.31 -5.08 15.51
C ARG A 19 -3.28 -3.97 15.15
N GLY A 20 -2.84 -2.73 15.29
CA GLY A 20 -3.69 -1.57 15.06
C GLY A 20 -3.26 -0.79 13.82
N TYR A 21 -4.24 -0.40 13.03
CA TYR A 21 -4.10 0.60 11.99
C TYR A 21 -5.13 1.68 12.25
N GLU A 22 -4.66 2.88 12.58
CA GLU A 22 -5.48 4.05 12.84
C GLU A 22 -5.37 5.05 11.70
N ILE A 23 -6.46 5.75 11.44
CA ILE A 23 -6.51 6.82 10.44
C ILE A 23 -6.78 8.14 11.12
N ALA A 24 -5.92 9.13 10.83
CA ALA A 24 -6.02 10.52 11.22
C ALA A 24 -5.95 10.83 12.72
N LEU A 25 -5.54 9.92 13.57
CA LEU A 25 -5.49 10.13 15.02
C LEU A 25 -6.82 10.70 15.56
N GLN A 26 -7.94 10.17 15.07
CA GLN A 26 -9.26 10.71 15.37
C GLN A 26 -9.70 10.48 16.81
N ASP A 27 -9.12 9.49 17.47
CA ASP A 27 -9.34 9.27 18.90
C ASP A 27 -8.01 8.97 19.62
N GLU A 28 -8.00 9.26 20.90
CA GLU A 28 -6.81 9.17 21.75
C GLU A 28 -6.53 7.74 22.24
N ALA A 29 -7.38 6.78 21.89
CA ALA A 29 -7.24 5.39 22.33
C ALA A 29 -5.94 4.75 21.84
N PHE A 30 -5.50 5.13 20.65
CA PHE A 30 -4.29 4.63 20.04
C PHE A 30 -3.02 5.08 20.77
N ALA A 31 -2.94 6.39 21.10
CA ALA A 31 -1.86 6.94 21.90
C ALA A 31 -1.80 6.30 23.29
N TYR A 32 -2.97 6.07 23.89
CA TYR A 32 -3.07 5.36 25.16
C TYR A 32 -2.55 3.94 25.08
N VAL A 33 -2.88 3.19 24.03
CA VAL A 33 -2.38 1.82 23.81
C VAL A 33 -0.87 1.85 23.59
N ALA A 34 -0.36 2.72 22.74
CA ALA A 34 1.07 2.85 22.45
C ALA A 34 1.90 3.16 23.72
N HIS A 35 1.35 4.00 24.60
CA HIS A 35 2.01 4.35 25.84
C HIS A 35 2.06 3.19 26.86
N HIS A 36 0.93 2.52 27.06
CA HIS A 36 0.82 1.47 28.08
C HIS A 36 1.34 0.11 27.60
N TYR A 37 1.38 -0.11 26.28
CA TYR A 37 1.77 -1.35 25.63
C TYR A 37 2.72 -1.07 24.46
N PRO A 38 3.95 -0.62 24.74
CA PRO A 38 4.89 -0.11 23.73
C PRO A 38 5.32 -1.15 22.69
N ASP A 39 5.14 -2.43 22.98
CA ASP A 39 5.44 -3.53 22.06
C ASP A 39 4.28 -3.86 21.11
N THR A 40 3.15 -3.15 21.22
CA THR A 40 2.01 -3.34 20.32
C THR A 40 2.36 -2.80 18.94
N PHE A 41 2.12 -3.62 17.90
CA PHE A 41 2.32 -3.19 16.53
C PHE A 41 1.23 -2.20 16.12
N LEU A 42 1.61 -0.95 15.92
CA LEU A 42 0.70 0.15 15.62
C LEU A 42 1.15 0.93 14.38
N ILE A 43 0.22 1.14 13.46
CA ILE A 43 0.36 2.05 12.31
C ILE A 43 -0.61 3.20 12.50
N SER A 44 -0.12 4.43 12.42
CA SER A 44 -0.94 5.63 12.43
C SER A 44 -0.77 6.41 11.13
N ALA A 45 -1.77 6.32 10.26
CA ALA A 45 -1.88 7.16 9.08
C ALA A 45 -2.41 8.52 9.51
N LYS A 46 -1.52 9.51 9.66
CA LYS A 46 -1.87 10.87 10.09
C LYS A 46 -2.71 11.61 9.04
N LEU A 47 -2.55 11.24 7.78
CA LEU A 47 -3.23 11.90 6.69
C LEU A 47 -4.54 11.20 6.34
N LEU A 48 -5.59 11.99 6.36
CA LEU A 48 -6.92 11.64 5.85
C LEU A 48 -6.94 11.65 4.32
N TRP A 49 -8.00 11.09 3.75
CA TRP A 49 -8.39 11.30 2.36
C TRP A 49 -7.55 10.54 1.33
N LYS A 50 -6.99 9.43 1.71
CA LYS A 50 -6.34 8.49 0.78
C LYS A 50 -7.30 7.45 0.19
N GLY A 51 -8.61 7.60 0.44
CA GLY A 51 -9.62 6.59 0.16
C GLY A 51 -10.00 6.36 -1.29
N ILE A 52 -10.87 5.37 -1.52
CA ILE A 52 -11.33 4.91 -2.84
C ILE A 52 -12.48 5.73 -3.42
N SER A 53 -13.15 6.54 -2.65
CA SER A 53 -14.15 7.44 -3.20
C SER A 53 -14.07 8.84 -2.60
N ARG A 54 -14.21 9.82 -3.47
CA ARG A 54 -14.17 11.21 -3.09
C ARG A 54 -14.87 12.04 -4.14
N THR A 55 -15.85 12.79 -3.75
CA THR A 55 -16.87 13.23 -4.68
C THR A 55 -17.31 14.66 -4.56
N THR A 56 -16.77 15.41 -3.61
CA THR A 56 -17.08 16.85 -3.58
C THR A 56 -16.06 17.64 -4.40
N PRO A 57 -16.49 18.54 -5.29
CA PRO A 57 -15.59 19.37 -6.12
C PRO A 57 -14.55 20.14 -5.30
N ARG A 58 -14.87 20.46 -4.06
CA ARG A 58 -13.98 21.18 -3.14
C ARG A 58 -12.73 20.36 -2.76
N PHE A 59 -12.80 19.03 -2.83
CA PHE A 59 -11.69 18.14 -2.46
C PHE A 59 -11.01 17.50 -3.67
N ASN A 60 -11.63 17.52 -4.85
CA ASN A 60 -11.00 17.08 -6.08
C ASN A 60 -9.73 17.90 -6.35
N ALA A 61 -9.81 19.22 -6.22
CA ALA A 61 -8.65 20.10 -6.37
C ALA A 61 -7.48 19.75 -5.41
N TRP A 62 -7.76 19.17 -4.25
CA TRP A 62 -6.72 18.71 -3.34
C TRP A 62 -6.10 17.40 -3.78
N SER A 63 -6.91 16.44 -4.20
CA SER A 63 -6.42 15.16 -4.71
C SER A 63 -5.53 15.34 -5.92
N GLU A 64 -5.95 16.15 -6.88
CA GLU A 64 -5.15 16.52 -8.05
C GLU A 64 -3.84 17.19 -7.65
N SER A 65 -3.85 18.11 -6.68
CA SER A 65 -2.65 18.79 -6.21
C SER A 65 -1.62 17.85 -5.55
N TRP A 66 -2.02 16.61 -5.21
CA TRP A 66 -1.17 15.59 -4.59
C TRP A 66 -0.91 14.37 -5.50
N GLY A 67 -1.34 14.43 -6.78
CA GLY A 67 -1.13 13.37 -7.77
C GLY A 67 -2.18 12.27 -7.74
N GLY A 68 -3.37 12.55 -7.22
CA GLY A 68 -4.53 11.65 -7.33
C GLY A 68 -5.16 11.70 -8.71
N ASP A 69 -5.51 10.54 -9.27
CA ASP A 69 -6.29 10.44 -10.51
C ASP A 69 -7.79 10.46 -10.18
N ASP A 70 -8.41 11.61 -10.33
CA ASP A 70 -9.82 11.83 -9.98
C ASP A 70 -10.78 11.12 -10.94
N THR A 71 -10.33 10.74 -12.13
CA THR A 71 -11.17 10.03 -13.11
C THR A 71 -11.60 8.66 -12.61
N LEU A 72 -10.82 8.06 -11.73
CA LEU A 72 -11.04 6.71 -11.20
C LEU A 72 -11.91 6.66 -9.92
N PHE A 73 -12.37 7.79 -9.40
CA PHE A 73 -13.18 7.81 -8.17
C PHE A 73 -14.18 8.97 -8.06
N ASN A 74 -14.39 9.70 -9.14
CA ASN A 74 -15.43 10.73 -9.21
C ASN A 74 -16.85 10.12 -9.21
N ALA A 75 -17.87 11.00 -9.14
CA ALA A 75 -19.27 10.57 -9.07
C ALA A 75 -19.69 9.67 -10.25
N ALA A 76 -19.20 9.93 -11.44
CA ALA A 76 -19.52 9.13 -12.63
C ALA A 76 -18.92 7.72 -12.51
N TRP A 77 -17.65 7.61 -12.10
CA TRP A 77 -16.99 6.33 -11.87
C TRP A 77 -17.71 5.51 -10.78
N VAL A 78 -18.08 6.14 -9.67
CA VAL A 78 -18.79 5.49 -8.56
C VAL A 78 -20.18 5.02 -9.02
N ALA A 79 -20.91 5.82 -9.76
CA ALA A 79 -22.21 5.43 -10.30
C ALA A 79 -22.09 4.19 -11.20
N GLU A 80 -21.13 4.19 -12.13
CA GLU A 80 -20.96 3.12 -13.11
C GLU A 80 -20.43 1.82 -12.47
N ASN A 81 -19.41 1.93 -11.64
CA ASN A 81 -18.65 0.78 -11.15
C ASN A 81 -19.12 0.25 -9.80
N VAL A 82 -19.91 1.04 -9.05
CA VAL A 82 -20.38 0.67 -7.72
C VAL A 82 -21.89 0.71 -7.61
N GLN A 83 -22.53 1.90 -7.76
CA GLN A 83 -23.95 2.07 -7.46
C GLN A 83 -24.88 1.27 -8.40
N ASN A 84 -24.49 1.12 -9.66
CA ASN A 84 -25.24 0.35 -10.65
C ASN A 84 -25.00 -1.17 -10.57
N LYS A 85 -24.28 -1.65 -9.54
CA LYS A 85 -23.93 -3.05 -9.34
C LYS A 85 -24.82 -3.71 -8.30
N GLY A 86 -26.05 -4.04 -8.69
CA GLY A 86 -26.98 -4.83 -7.88
C GLY A 86 -27.45 -4.21 -6.55
N PRO A 87 -27.98 -5.03 -5.64
CA PRO A 87 -28.54 -4.54 -4.37
C PRO A 87 -27.50 -3.88 -3.46
N LEU A 88 -26.29 -4.42 -3.40
CA LEU A 88 -25.20 -3.87 -2.60
C LEU A 88 -24.78 -2.50 -3.12
N GLY A 89 -24.61 -2.36 -4.42
CA GLY A 89 -24.25 -1.08 -5.03
C GLY A 89 -25.31 0.01 -4.81
N LYS A 90 -26.58 -0.34 -4.87
CA LYS A 90 -27.70 0.60 -4.68
C LYS A 90 -27.71 1.30 -3.31
N VAL A 91 -27.14 0.69 -2.30
CA VAL A 91 -27.05 1.29 -0.95
C VAL A 91 -25.74 2.03 -0.72
N TYR A 92 -24.84 2.00 -1.70
CA TYR A 92 -23.61 2.78 -1.61
C TYR A 92 -23.94 4.29 -1.61
N PRO A 93 -23.38 5.09 -0.70
CA PRO A 93 -23.74 6.48 -0.52
C PRO A 93 -23.57 7.31 -1.80
N ASN A 94 -24.37 8.39 -1.90
CA ASN A 94 -24.21 9.33 -3.00
C ASN A 94 -22.82 9.98 -2.92
N ALA A 95 -22.14 9.88 -4.02
CA ALA A 95 -20.80 10.37 -4.21
C ALA A 95 -20.60 11.86 -3.89
N ASP A 96 -21.63 12.70 -4.04
CA ASP A 96 -21.57 14.15 -3.78
C ASP A 96 -21.28 14.51 -2.32
N TYR A 97 -21.48 13.57 -1.39
CA TYR A 97 -21.30 13.76 0.05
C TYR A 97 -20.35 12.73 0.69
N LEU A 98 -19.81 11.81 -0.10
CA LEU A 98 -19.01 10.75 0.45
C LEU A 98 -17.57 11.20 0.70
N TRP A 99 -17.16 11.07 1.94
CA TRP A 99 -15.80 11.20 2.39
C TRP A 99 -15.34 9.86 2.92
N GLU A 100 -14.52 9.21 2.15
CA GLU A 100 -13.99 7.92 2.54
C GLU A 100 -12.49 8.05 2.74
N GLY A 101 -12.03 7.88 3.97
CA GLY A 101 -10.63 7.96 4.38
C GLY A 101 -10.08 6.63 4.92
N ASP A 102 -10.95 5.65 5.17
CA ASP A 102 -10.62 4.44 5.91
C ASP A 102 -10.10 3.31 5.02
N THR A 103 -10.29 3.42 3.72
CA THR A 103 -9.89 2.42 2.72
C THR A 103 -8.44 1.95 2.85
N PRO A 104 -7.43 2.80 3.10
CA PRO A 104 -6.05 2.35 3.24
C PRO A 104 -5.84 1.28 4.31
N SER A 105 -6.66 1.26 5.35
CA SER A 105 -6.54 0.30 6.44
C SER A 105 -6.76 -1.14 5.98
N PHE A 106 -7.75 -1.40 5.14
CA PHE A 106 -7.98 -2.73 4.59
C PHE A 106 -7.14 -3.00 3.33
N LEU A 107 -6.87 -1.98 2.50
CA LEU A 107 -5.96 -2.10 1.35
C LEU A 107 -4.56 -2.54 1.77
N TYR A 108 -4.14 -2.13 2.96
CA TYR A 108 -2.88 -2.55 3.56
C TYR A 108 -2.77 -4.07 3.73
N LEU A 109 -3.90 -4.74 3.94
CA LEU A 109 -3.99 -6.18 4.19
C LEU A 109 -4.29 -7.01 2.93
N VAL A 110 -4.53 -6.39 1.76
CA VAL A 110 -4.84 -7.13 0.53
C VAL A 110 -3.65 -7.99 0.10
N PRO A 111 -3.80 -9.32 0.02
CA PRO A 111 -2.69 -10.23 -0.28
C PRO A 111 -2.47 -10.32 -1.79
N ASN A 112 -1.96 -9.26 -2.40
CA ASN A 112 -1.72 -9.15 -3.85
C ASN A 112 -0.30 -9.52 -4.30
N GLY A 113 0.58 -9.91 -3.37
CA GLY A 113 1.98 -10.26 -3.63
C GLY A 113 2.97 -9.09 -3.55
N LEU A 114 2.46 -7.86 -3.32
CA LEU A 114 3.29 -6.66 -3.19
C LEU A 114 3.85 -6.49 -1.77
N SER A 115 3.06 -6.78 -0.74
CA SER A 115 3.32 -6.36 0.63
C SER A 115 3.42 -7.53 1.61
N ASP A 116 4.09 -7.27 2.73
CA ASP A 116 3.99 -8.04 3.96
C ASP A 116 3.42 -7.13 5.05
N PRO A 117 2.28 -7.46 5.66
CA PRO A 117 1.68 -6.65 6.72
C PRO A 117 2.56 -6.47 7.97
N ASN A 118 3.60 -7.29 8.12
CA ASN A 118 4.58 -7.14 9.20
C ASN A 118 5.70 -6.14 8.89
N GLN A 119 5.75 -5.65 7.64
CA GLN A 119 6.79 -4.79 7.14
C GLN A 119 6.21 -3.48 6.58
N PRO A 120 5.77 -2.57 7.45
CA PRO A 120 5.07 -1.35 7.02
C PRO A 120 5.90 -0.46 6.11
N HIS A 121 7.23 -0.54 6.23
CA HIS A 121 8.17 0.25 5.45
C HIS A 121 8.38 -0.25 4.01
N TRP A 122 7.84 -1.44 3.67
CA TRP A 122 7.95 -1.96 2.30
C TRP A 122 6.94 -1.35 1.33
N GLY A 123 5.82 -0.83 1.83
CA GLY A 123 4.74 -0.28 1.02
C GLY A 123 3.75 -1.33 0.52
N SER A 124 2.50 -0.90 0.43
CA SER A 124 1.33 -1.67 0.02
C SER A 124 0.33 -0.75 -0.70
N TRP A 125 -0.79 -1.28 -1.16
CA TRP A 125 -1.89 -0.43 -1.65
C TRP A 125 -2.41 0.53 -0.58
N GLY A 126 -2.31 0.17 0.70
CA GLY A 126 -2.72 0.99 1.83
C GLY A 126 -1.68 2.01 2.30
N GLY A 127 -0.55 2.10 1.62
CA GLY A 127 0.50 3.06 1.92
C GLY A 127 1.81 2.43 2.38
N ARG A 128 2.78 3.31 2.66
CA ARG A 128 4.09 2.97 3.23
C ARG A 128 4.31 3.80 4.48
N PHE A 129 4.89 3.17 5.50
CA PHE A 129 5.05 3.75 6.83
C PHE A 129 6.47 3.54 7.34
N THR A 130 6.98 4.51 8.08
CA THR A 130 8.29 4.45 8.74
C THR A 130 8.14 4.54 10.24
N ALA A 131 9.06 3.92 10.97
CA ALA A 131 9.08 4.02 12.41
C ALA A 131 9.32 5.47 12.82
N GLU A 132 8.47 5.97 13.70
CA GLU A 132 8.54 7.32 14.25
C GLU A 132 8.49 7.26 15.77
N LYS A 133 9.34 8.05 16.42
CA LYS A 133 9.24 8.32 17.85
C LYS A 133 8.36 9.55 18.06
N VAL A 134 7.24 9.36 18.74
CA VAL A 134 6.32 10.45 19.06
C VAL A 134 6.66 11.00 20.43
N GLU A 135 7.14 12.24 20.47
CA GLU A 135 7.50 12.92 21.70
C GLU A 135 6.28 13.58 22.36
N ASN A 136 5.32 14.07 21.55
CA ASN A 136 4.10 14.73 22.01
C ASN A 136 2.90 14.19 21.24
N ILE A 137 1.86 13.80 21.97
CA ILE A 137 0.68 13.10 21.44
C ILE A 137 -0.18 13.96 20.50
N LEU A 138 -0.09 15.27 20.53
CA LEU A 138 -1.19 16.15 20.11
C LEU A 138 -0.85 17.18 19.05
N THR A 139 0.07 16.92 18.18
CA THR A 139 0.42 17.90 17.14
C THR A 139 -0.29 17.67 15.79
N GLY A 140 -1.53 17.17 15.76
CA GLY A 140 -2.08 16.80 14.45
C GLY A 140 -3.49 17.24 14.09
N THR A 141 -4.38 17.53 15.03
CA THR A 141 -5.82 17.62 14.69
C THR A 141 -6.47 18.99 14.92
N GLY A 142 -5.76 19.99 15.38
CA GLY A 142 -6.30 21.34 15.51
C GLY A 142 -7.38 21.51 16.60
N ASN A 143 -7.62 20.53 17.44
CA ASN A 143 -8.44 20.64 18.64
C ASN A 143 -7.53 20.68 19.86
N ASP A 144 -7.29 21.87 20.37
CA ASP A 144 -6.30 22.20 21.39
C ASP A 144 -6.68 21.79 22.82
N THR A 145 -7.64 20.91 23.01
CA THR A 145 -7.99 20.41 24.34
C THR A 145 -7.34 19.05 24.56
N VAL A 146 -6.13 19.12 25.09
CA VAL A 146 -5.40 17.94 25.57
C VAL A 146 -6.10 17.35 26.78
N ASP A 147 -6.45 16.07 26.76
CA ASP A 147 -6.81 15.36 27.98
C ASP A 147 -5.60 15.40 28.93
N PRO A 148 -5.73 15.94 30.16
CA PRO A 148 -4.64 15.96 31.12
C PRO A 148 -4.04 14.59 31.44
N LEU A 149 -4.77 13.52 31.19
CA LEU A 149 -4.26 12.14 31.32
C LEU A 149 -3.25 11.81 30.21
N LEU A 150 -3.32 12.48 29.07
CA LEU A 150 -2.40 12.28 27.94
C LEU A 150 -1.12 13.11 28.08
N GLU A 151 -1.16 14.26 28.75
CA GLU A 151 0.03 15.10 29.01
C GLU A 151 1.12 14.38 29.80
N GLN A 152 0.77 13.33 30.52
CA GLN A 152 1.70 12.54 31.32
C GLN A 152 2.33 11.37 30.53
N HIS A 153 2.00 11.21 29.25
CA HIS A 153 2.47 10.08 28.46
C HIS A 153 3.93 10.24 28.05
N ARG A 154 4.66 9.14 28.20
CA ARG A 154 6.04 9.03 27.74
C ARG A 154 6.07 8.97 26.21
N PRO A 155 7.19 9.39 25.60
CA PRO A 155 7.39 9.14 24.19
C PRO A 155 7.17 7.66 23.85
N TYR A 156 6.51 7.39 22.72
CA TYR A 156 6.26 6.04 22.25
C TYR A 156 6.68 5.89 20.79
N GLN A 157 6.81 4.67 20.32
CA GLN A 157 7.11 4.37 18.92
C GLN A 157 5.88 3.86 18.20
N MET A 158 5.70 4.30 16.96
CA MET A 158 4.71 3.79 16.03
C MET A 158 5.24 3.87 14.60
N PHE A 159 4.53 3.26 13.66
CA PHE A 159 4.75 3.50 12.24
C PHE A 159 3.84 4.65 11.79
N SER A 160 4.40 5.61 11.08
CA SER A 160 3.69 6.77 10.57
C SER A 160 3.94 6.97 9.08
N ASP A 161 3.12 7.82 8.43
CA ASP A 161 3.21 8.07 6.99
C ASP A 161 4.63 8.37 6.52
N ALA A 162 5.08 7.61 5.53
CA ALA A 162 6.28 7.88 4.77
C ALA A 162 5.95 8.71 3.51
N LYS A 163 6.99 9.16 2.80
CA LYS A 163 6.85 9.85 1.51
C LYS A 163 7.35 8.97 0.39
N ASP A 164 6.61 8.95 -0.73
CA ASP A 164 7.00 8.32 -1.97
C ASP A 164 7.07 9.35 -3.09
N SER A 165 7.86 9.03 -4.12
CA SER A 165 7.83 9.76 -5.40
C SER A 165 6.85 9.05 -6.34
N TRP A 166 5.98 9.84 -6.95
CA TRP A 166 4.98 9.40 -7.90
C TRP A 166 4.87 10.36 -9.08
N THR A 167 4.90 9.85 -10.29
CA THR A 167 4.68 10.66 -11.50
C THR A 167 3.28 10.39 -12.01
N HIS A 168 2.48 11.45 -12.15
CA HIS A 168 1.16 11.43 -12.72
C HIS A 168 1.04 12.59 -13.72
N GLU A 169 0.56 12.32 -14.94
CA GLU A 169 0.42 13.32 -16.01
C GLU A 169 1.69 14.17 -16.23
N GLU A 170 2.85 13.53 -16.31
CA GLU A 170 4.17 14.18 -16.49
C GLU A 170 4.66 15.03 -15.30
N GLN A 171 3.86 15.15 -14.23
CA GLN A 171 4.25 15.84 -13.01
C GLN A 171 4.74 14.86 -11.96
N GLU A 172 5.86 15.19 -11.32
CA GLU A 172 6.39 14.46 -10.18
C GLU A 172 5.84 15.00 -8.86
N TYR A 173 5.40 14.08 -7.99
CA TYR A 173 4.93 14.34 -6.64
C TYR A 173 5.82 13.60 -5.66
N ASN A 174 6.23 14.27 -4.60
CA ASN A 174 6.97 13.68 -3.48
C ASN A 174 6.26 14.02 -2.17
N ASN A 175 5.36 13.15 -1.78
CA ASN A 175 4.52 13.38 -0.59
C ASN A 175 4.00 12.06 0.00
N GLU A 176 3.32 12.18 1.12
CA GLU A 176 2.76 11.05 1.84
C GLU A 176 1.56 10.40 1.11
N TYR A 177 0.83 11.16 0.30
CA TYR A 177 -0.29 10.65 -0.51
C TYR A 177 0.18 9.74 -1.63
N ALA A 178 1.36 10.01 -2.18
CA ALA A 178 1.97 9.20 -3.24
C ALA A 178 2.16 7.74 -2.83
N THR A 179 2.31 7.45 -1.52
CA THR A 179 2.41 6.08 -1.00
C THR A 179 1.17 5.22 -1.29
N VAL A 180 0.01 5.85 -1.50
CA VAL A 180 -1.27 5.22 -1.85
C VAL A 180 -1.66 5.52 -3.29
N PHE A 181 -1.53 6.77 -3.74
CA PHE A 181 -2.04 7.20 -5.05
C PHE A 181 -1.36 6.52 -6.23
N ARG A 182 -0.07 6.16 -6.09
CA ARG A 182 0.63 5.36 -7.11
C ARG A 182 -0.03 4.01 -7.43
N TRP A 183 -0.87 3.50 -6.55
CA TRP A 183 -1.59 2.23 -6.70
C TRP A 183 -3.06 2.41 -7.07
N ARG A 184 -3.53 3.65 -7.24
CA ARG A 184 -4.95 3.97 -7.40
C ARG A 184 -5.62 3.14 -8.48
N ARG A 185 -5.05 3.09 -9.67
CA ARG A 185 -5.62 2.31 -10.77
C ARG A 185 -5.82 0.84 -10.39
N ALA A 186 -4.86 0.25 -9.71
CA ALA A 186 -4.92 -1.15 -9.33
C ALA A 186 -6.02 -1.42 -8.30
N PHE A 187 -6.09 -0.65 -7.21
CA PHE A 187 -7.10 -0.93 -6.18
C PHE A 187 -8.50 -0.45 -6.57
N GLN A 188 -8.64 0.58 -7.41
CA GLN A 188 -9.94 0.98 -7.94
C GLN A 188 -10.51 -0.08 -8.88
N ASN A 189 -9.69 -0.62 -9.76
CA ASN A 189 -10.09 -1.73 -10.64
C ASN A 189 -10.44 -2.99 -9.84
N ASP A 190 -9.68 -3.31 -8.77
CA ASP A 190 -10.00 -4.41 -7.85
C ASP A 190 -11.38 -4.18 -7.18
N PHE A 191 -11.66 -2.95 -6.75
CA PHE A 191 -12.97 -2.63 -6.17
C PHE A 191 -14.11 -2.80 -7.19
N ALA A 192 -13.95 -2.29 -8.42
CA ALA A 192 -14.93 -2.46 -9.49
C ALA A 192 -15.15 -3.94 -9.84
N ALA A 193 -14.08 -4.75 -9.89
CA ALA A 193 -14.19 -6.19 -10.11
C ALA A 193 -14.96 -6.89 -8.98
N ARG A 194 -14.70 -6.55 -7.73
CA ARG A 194 -15.45 -7.10 -6.57
C ARG A 194 -16.93 -6.75 -6.63
N MET A 195 -17.27 -5.56 -7.09
CA MET A 195 -18.67 -5.20 -7.32
C MET A 195 -19.28 -6.03 -8.45
N ASN A 196 -18.54 -6.32 -9.52
CA ASN A 196 -19.00 -7.24 -10.57
C ASN A 196 -19.17 -8.66 -10.02
N TRP A 197 -18.24 -9.18 -9.21
CA TRP A 197 -18.38 -10.52 -8.58
C TRP A 197 -19.62 -10.62 -7.68
N SER A 198 -20.03 -9.51 -7.07
CA SER A 198 -21.21 -9.50 -6.19
C SER A 198 -22.56 -9.68 -6.90
N ILE A 199 -22.58 -9.54 -8.24
CA ILE A 199 -23.81 -9.57 -9.04
C ILE A 199 -23.90 -10.74 -10.02
N THR A 200 -22.90 -11.61 -10.07
CA THR A 200 -22.90 -12.81 -10.91
C THR A 200 -22.34 -14.01 -10.18
N GLU A 201 -22.98 -15.18 -10.40
CA GLU A 201 -22.47 -16.48 -9.93
C GLU A 201 -21.64 -17.18 -11.01
N GLU A 202 -21.66 -16.64 -12.24
CA GLU A 202 -20.93 -17.21 -13.37
C GLU A 202 -19.53 -16.63 -13.44
N PHE A 203 -18.52 -17.47 -13.21
CA PHE A 203 -17.10 -17.08 -13.22
C PHE A 203 -16.73 -16.30 -14.49
N THR A 204 -17.15 -16.79 -15.65
CA THR A 204 -16.79 -16.20 -16.96
C THR A 204 -17.42 -14.81 -17.26
N LYS A 205 -18.28 -14.31 -16.37
CA LYS A 205 -18.92 -12.99 -16.53
C LYS A 205 -18.23 -11.86 -15.76
N ALA A 206 -17.16 -12.16 -15.07
CA ALA A 206 -16.40 -11.15 -14.34
C ALA A 206 -14.90 -11.44 -14.46
N ASN A 207 -14.09 -10.41 -14.46
CA ASN A 207 -12.64 -10.54 -14.55
C ASN A 207 -12.03 -10.93 -13.19
N HIS A 208 -10.94 -11.71 -13.21
CA HIS A 208 -10.22 -12.18 -12.03
C HIS A 208 -8.72 -11.89 -12.14
N HIS A 209 -8.06 -11.79 -11.00
CA HIS A 209 -6.64 -11.44 -10.94
C HIS A 209 -5.74 -12.48 -11.62
N PRO A 210 -4.67 -12.01 -12.28
CA PRO A 210 -3.61 -12.88 -12.79
C PRO A 210 -2.99 -13.75 -11.68
N ARG A 211 -2.57 -14.96 -12.07
CA ARG A 211 -1.78 -15.86 -11.24
C ARG A 211 -0.31 -15.70 -11.62
N VAL A 212 0.42 -14.99 -10.78
CA VAL A 212 1.82 -14.67 -11.08
C VAL A 212 2.76 -15.71 -10.50
N VAL A 213 3.61 -16.26 -11.36
CA VAL A 213 4.73 -17.12 -11.01
C VAL A 213 6.02 -16.30 -11.09
N PHE A 214 6.90 -16.43 -10.12
CA PHE A 214 8.20 -15.77 -10.11
C PHE A 214 9.29 -16.82 -9.86
N ASN A 215 10.20 -17.00 -10.82
CA ASN A 215 11.26 -18.01 -10.78
C ASN A 215 10.75 -19.43 -10.38
N GLY A 216 9.57 -19.80 -10.88
CA GLY A 216 8.92 -21.09 -10.58
C GLY A 216 8.10 -21.12 -9.27
N ASP A 217 8.11 -20.06 -8.47
CA ASP A 217 7.30 -19.95 -7.27
C ASP A 217 5.97 -19.22 -7.55
N ALA A 218 4.85 -19.91 -7.32
CA ALA A 218 3.48 -19.39 -7.48
C ALA A 218 2.88 -18.84 -6.18
N SER A 219 3.61 -18.85 -5.07
CA SER A 219 3.13 -18.26 -3.82
C SER A 219 3.05 -16.72 -3.94
N LYS A 220 2.35 -16.08 -3.02
CA LYS A 220 2.35 -14.61 -2.91
C LYS A 220 3.38 -14.08 -1.90
N SER A 221 4.22 -14.96 -1.36
CA SER A 221 5.24 -14.61 -0.38
C SER A 221 6.35 -13.75 -1.00
N VAL A 222 6.91 -12.87 -0.21
CA VAL A 222 8.10 -12.12 -0.61
C VAL A 222 9.25 -13.09 -0.79
N VAL A 223 10.00 -12.94 -1.88
CA VAL A 223 11.19 -13.74 -2.17
C VAL A 223 12.43 -12.98 -1.70
N GLU A 224 13.30 -13.63 -0.97
CA GLU A 224 14.58 -13.06 -0.53
C GLU A 224 15.74 -13.77 -1.22
N LEU A 225 16.68 -13.01 -1.75
CA LEU A 225 17.86 -13.52 -2.45
C LEU A 225 19.10 -12.76 -1.96
N LYS A 226 20.18 -13.51 -1.71
CA LYS A 226 21.52 -12.94 -1.51
C LYS A 226 22.32 -13.08 -2.78
N ALA A 227 22.96 -12.02 -3.23
CA ALA A 227 23.78 -12.01 -4.42
C ALA A 227 25.02 -11.15 -4.25
N LYS A 228 26.08 -11.45 -5.00
CA LYS A 228 27.34 -10.69 -4.98
C LYS A 228 27.19 -9.40 -5.81
N SER A 229 27.78 -8.32 -5.33
CA SER A 229 27.79 -7.04 -6.04
C SER A 229 28.43 -7.15 -7.45
N GLY A 230 27.87 -6.43 -8.41
CA GLY A 230 28.33 -6.44 -9.78
C GLY A 230 27.99 -7.71 -10.58
N THR A 231 27.23 -8.67 -10.01
CA THR A 231 26.75 -9.85 -10.76
C THR A 231 25.41 -9.58 -11.44
N SER A 232 25.08 -10.41 -12.42
CA SER A 232 23.77 -10.36 -13.08
C SER A 232 22.91 -11.56 -12.64
N ILE A 233 21.63 -11.31 -12.38
CA ILE A 233 20.65 -12.35 -12.05
C ILE A 233 19.53 -12.36 -13.09
N THR A 234 19.03 -13.54 -13.42
CA THR A 234 17.87 -13.71 -14.30
C THR A 234 16.61 -13.77 -13.44
N LEU A 235 15.61 -12.98 -13.83
CA LEU A 235 14.30 -12.93 -13.23
C LEU A 235 13.27 -13.40 -14.26
N SER A 236 12.42 -14.35 -13.88
CA SER A 236 11.46 -14.96 -14.78
C SER A 236 10.07 -14.98 -14.19
N ALA A 237 9.09 -14.55 -15.00
CA ALA A 237 7.66 -14.68 -14.76
C ALA A 237 7.04 -15.82 -15.56
N ALA A 238 7.85 -16.72 -16.13
CA ALA A 238 7.38 -17.84 -16.91
C ALA A 238 6.44 -18.74 -16.08
N GLY A 239 5.33 -19.18 -16.69
CA GLY A 239 4.28 -19.94 -16.01
C GLY A 239 3.19 -19.09 -15.39
N SER A 240 3.30 -17.76 -15.41
CA SER A 240 2.17 -16.87 -15.06
C SER A 240 1.03 -17.06 -16.06
N SER A 241 -0.20 -16.98 -15.58
CA SER A 241 -1.41 -17.21 -16.37
C SER A 241 -2.54 -16.36 -15.87
N ASP A 242 -3.52 -16.16 -16.73
CA ASP A 242 -4.78 -15.55 -16.36
C ASP A 242 -5.89 -16.59 -16.27
N PRO A 243 -6.76 -16.57 -15.23
CA PRO A 243 -7.82 -17.55 -15.08
C PRO A 243 -8.98 -17.38 -16.08
N ASP A 244 -9.13 -16.18 -16.66
CA ASP A 244 -10.16 -15.87 -17.67
C ASP A 244 -9.62 -16.02 -19.10
N GLY A 245 -8.30 -16.23 -19.22
CA GLY A 245 -7.61 -16.37 -20.50
C GLY A 245 -7.15 -15.06 -21.11
N ASP A 246 -7.14 -13.99 -20.33
CA ASP A 246 -6.69 -12.68 -20.77
C ASP A 246 -5.18 -12.64 -21.03
N SER A 247 -4.75 -11.74 -21.90
CA SER A 247 -3.33 -11.48 -22.14
C SER A 247 -2.72 -10.73 -20.94
N LEU A 248 -1.44 -11.03 -20.66
CA LEU A 248 -0.72 -10.46 -19.53
C LEU A 248 0.34 -9.48 -19.99
N ALA A 249 0.37 -8.31 -19.38
CA ALA A 249 1.47 -7.35 -19.47
C ALA A 249 2.36 -7.46 -18.22
N PHE A 250 3.67 -7.49 -18.42
CA PHE A 250 4.66 -7.64 -17.36
C PHE A 250 5.51 -6.39 -17.27
N ARG A 251 5.74 -5.91 -16.04
CA ARG A 251 6.59 -4.76 -15.75
C ARG A 251 7.54 -5.08 -14.60
N TRP A 252 8.84 -4.82 -14.81
CA TRP A 252 9.91 -4.97 -13.83
C TRP A 252 10.40 -3.61 -13.40
N TRP A 253 10.52 -3.39 -12.09
CA TRP A 253 11.00 -2.12 -11.57
C TRP A 253 11.58 -2.23 -10.16
N ILE A 254 12.37 -1.26 -9.76
CA ILE A 254 12.86 -1.11 -8.38
C ILE A 254 11.89 -0.20 -7.64
N TYR A 255 11.49 -0.59 -6.43
CA TYR A 255 10.79 0.31 -5.52
C TYR A 255 11.85 1.12 -4.76
N PRO A 256 12.08 2.39 -5.11
CA PRO A 256 13.22 3.12 -4.58
C PRO A 256 13.12 3.38 -3.08
N GLU A 257 11.97 3.79 -2.60
CA GLU A 257 11.79 4.31 -1.26
C GLU A 257 12.07 3.28 -0.16
N PRO A 258 11.55 2.04 -0.19
CA PRO A 258 11.95 1.03 0.78
C PRO A 258 13.42 0.59 0.61
N THR A 259 13.97 0.72 -0.60
CA THR A 259 15.39 0.46 -0.88
C THR A 259 16.28 1.51 -0.21
N LEU A 260 15.86 2.78 -0.25
CA LEU A 260 16.60 3.92 0.27
C LEU A 260 16.36 4.21 1.76
N ALA A 261 15.52 3.49 2.45
CA ALA A 261 15.04 3.81 3.80
C ALA A 261 16.15 4.22 4.81
N ASN A 262 17.43 4.02 4.46
CA ASN A 262 18.59 4.44 5.25
C ASN A 262 19.75 5.04 4.43
N ARG A 263 19.52 5.50 3.19
CA ARG A 263 20.61 5.93 2.29
C ARG A 263 20.20 7.05 1.33
N SER A 264 21.09 8.00 1.10
CA SER A 264 21.13 8.81 -0.12
C SER A 264 22.01 8.05 -1.13
N ASP A 265 21.41 7.38 -2.11
CA ASP A 265 22.15 6.68 -3.16
C ASP A 265 21.72 7.19 -4.52
N ASP A 266 22.54 8.10 -5.08
CA ASP A 266 22.31 8.67 -6.41
C ASP A 266 22.28 7.61 -7.53
N SER A 267 22.80 6.39 -7.27
CA SER A 267 22.79 5.31 -8.24
C SER A 267 21.36 4.81 -8.55
N LEU A 268 20.41 5.00 -7.61
CA LEU A 268 19.01 4.63 -7.85
C LEU A 268 18.31 5.50 -8.90
N SER A 269 18.81 6.68 -9.22
CA SER A 269 18.27 7.47 -10.34
C SER A 269 18.42 6.77 -11.70
N GLN A 270 19.32 5.79 -11.78
CA GLN A 270 19.63 5.03 -12.99
C GLN A 270 19.16 3.56 -12.96
N TRP A 271 18.32 3.19 -12.00
CA TRP A 271 17.90 1.79 -11.80
C TRP A 271 17.28 1.14 -13.05
N THR A 272 16.69 1.93 -13.94
CA THR A 272 16.12 1.42 -15.20
C THR A 272 17.17 0.77 -16.09
N SER A 273 18.41 1.30 -16.07
CA SER A 273 19.54 0.77 -16.84
C SER A 273 20.09 -0.56 -16.30
N TRP A 274 19.69 -0.96 -15.09
CA TRP A 274 20.12 -2.24 -14.50
C TRP A 274 19.38 -3.42 -15.10
N PHE A 275 18.22 -3.20 -15.73
CA PHE A 275 17.43 -4.24 -16.37
C PHE A 275 17.77 -4.33 -17.85
N SER A 276 17.85 -5.57 -18.37
CA SER A 276 17.96 -5.79 -19.82
C SER A 276 16.68 -5.38 -20.56
N THR A 277 15.53 -5.51 -19.90
CA THR A 277 14.22 -5.00 -20.32
C THR A 277 13.35 -4.77 -19.10
N LEU A 278 12.49 -3.75 -19.16
CA LEU A 278 11.49 -3.47 -18.11
C LEU A 278 10.16 -4.18 -18.36
N SER A 279 10.02 -4.91 -19.46
CA SER A 279 8.80 -5.59 -19.85
C SER A 279 9.08 -7.03 -20.30
N GLY A 280 8.00 -7.83 -20.36
CA GLY A 280 8.07 -9.22 -20.78
C GLY A 280 8.28 -10.21 -19.63
N THR A 281 8.19 -11.50 -19.97
CA THR A 281 8.22 -12.60 -18.99
C THR A 281 9.59 -12.89 -18.40
N GLU A 282 10.65 -12.31 -18.94
CA GLU A 282 12.02 -12.51 -18.46
C GLU A 282 12.82 -11.23 -18.58
N THR A 283 13.66 -10.97 -17.59
CA THR A 283 14.64 -9.90 -17.62
C THR A 283 15.92 -10.32 -16.90
N LYS A 284 17.03 -9.66 -17.22
CA LYS A 284 18.28 -9.77 -16.47
C LYS A 284 18.49 -8.48 -15.67
N LEU A 285 18.75 -8.63 -14.38
CA LEU A 285 19.05 -7.53 -13.48
C LEU A 285 20.55 -7.52 -13.19
N GLN A 286 21.23 -6.50 -13.68
CA GLN A 286 22.63 -6.22 -13.36
C GLN A 286 22.69 -5.53 -11.99
N LEU A 287 23.23 -6.23 -11.00
CA LEU A 287 23.32 -5.67 -9.64
C LEU A 287 24.44 -4.61 -9.57
N PRO A 288 24.18 -3.48 -8.87
CA PRO A 288 25.18 -2.45 -8.69
C PRO A 288 26.34 -2.94 -7.82
N LYS A 289 27.49 -2.25 -7.93
CA LYS A 289 28.58 -2.42 -6.98
C LYS A 289 28.26 -1.70 -5.69
N VAL A 290 28.35 -2.40 -4.56
CA VAL A 290 28.09 -1.84 -3.24
C VAL A 290 29.30 -2.05 -2.32
N ALA A 291 29.57 -1.08 -1.47
CA ALA A 291 30.65 -1.15 -0.48
C ALA A 291 30.20 -1.82 0.84
N THR A 292 28.90 -1.85 1.09
CA THR A 292 28.28 -2.47 2.28
C THR A 292 27.03 -3.25 1.84
N PRO A 293 26.61 -4.28 2.58
CA PRO A 293 25.39 -5.01 2.27
C PRO A 293 24.20 -4.06 2.07
N THR A 294 23.51 -4.20 0.94
CA THR A 294 22.42 -3.30 0.52
C THR A 294 21.26 -4.13 0.00
N SER A 295 20.05 -3.82 0.44
CA SER A 295 18.82 -4.48 0.00
C SER A 295 18.12 -3.64 -1.06
N TYR A 296 17.74 -4.27 -2.16
CA TYR A 296 16.97 -3.67 -3.25
C TYR A 296 15.62 -4.37 -3.37
N HIS A 297 14.54 -3.59 -3.41
CA HIS A 297 13.19 -4.10 -3.59
C HIS A 297 12.83 -4.10 -5.07
N VAL A 298 12.86 -5.25 -5.68
CA VAL A 298 12.45 -5.48 -7.07
C VAL A 298 10.99 -5.90 -7.10
N ILE A 299 10.19 -5.25 -7.93
CA ILE A 299 8.79 -5.56 -8.12
C ILE A 299 8.58 -6.09 -9.53
N LEU A 300 7.91 -7.23 -9.61
CA LEU A 300 7.21 -7.68 -10.79
C LEU A 300 5.74 -7.28 -10.64
N GLU A 301 5.26 -6.46 -11.54
CA GLU A 301 3.86 -6.07 -11.68
C GLU A 301 3.30 -6.75 -12.92
N VAL A 302 2.17 -7.41 -12.79
CA VAL A 302 1.47 -8.10 -13.87
C VAL A 302 0.05 -7.57 -13.95
N GLU A 303 -0.33 -7.12 -15.14
CA GLU A 303 -1.66 -6.60 -15.44
C GLU A 303 -2.30 -7.49 -16.52
N ASP A 304 -3.57 -7.85 -16.32
CA ASP A 304 -4.37 -8.52 -17.36
C ASP A 304 -5.01 -7.52 -18.33
N SER A 305 -5.54 -8.03 -19.45
CA SER A 305 -6.29 -7.25 -20.44
C SER A 305 -7.80 -7.28 -20.22
N GLY A 306 -8.26 -7.79 -19.08
CA GLY A 306 -9.68 -7.87 -18.74
C GLY A 306 -10.35 -6.53 -18.48
N SER A 307 -11.63 -6.55 -18.14
CA SER A 307 -12.40 -5.33 -17.87
C SER A 307 -13.18 -5.44 -16.57
N PRO A 308 -12.80 -4.63 -15.53
CA PRO A 308 -11.61 -3.76 -15.47
C PRO A 308 -10.32 -4.60 -15.47
N SER A 309 -9.21 -4.05 -15.95
CA SER A 309 -7.91 -4.74 -15.87
C SER A 309 -7.47 -4.89 -14.42
N LEU A 310 -6.94 -6.05 -14.07
CA LEU A 310 -6.54 -6.40 -12.70
C LEU A 310 -5.05 -6.62 -12.57
N PHE A 311 -4.55 -6.41 -11.36
CA PHE A 311 -3.12 -6.41 -11.06
C PHE A 311 -2.77 -7.48 -10.03
N ALA A 312 -1.65 -8.12 -10.24
CA ALA A 312 -0.99 -8.96 -9.24
C ALA A 312 0.51 -8.70 -9.23
N TYR A 313 1.16 -8.95 -8.10
CA TYR A 313 2.55 -8.58 -7.90
C TYR A 313 3.38 -9.73 -7.38
N ARG A 314 4.71 -9.60 -7.55
CA ARG A 314 5.69 -10.34 -6.76
C ARG A 314 6.78 -9.37 -6.31
N ARG A 315 7.16 -9.48 -5.07
CA ARG A 315 8.30 -8.74 -4.51
C ARG A 315 9.48 -9.66 -4.32
N LEU A 316 10.62 -9.23 -4.85
CA LEU A 316 11.92 -9.81 -4.54
C LEU A 316 12.74 -8.78 -3.75
N ILE A 317 13.33 -9.20 -2.65
CA ILE A 317 14.33 -8.42 -1.93
C ILE A 317 15.69 -9.04 -2.23
N VAL A 318 16.52 -8.30 -2.96
CA VAL A 318 17.89 -8.71 -3.27
C VAL A 318 18.84 -8.06 -2.30
N GLN A 319 19.40 -8.85 -1.38
CA GLN A 319 20.50 -8.42 -0.53
C GLN A 319 21.82 -8.54 -1.28
N VAL A 320 22.31 -7.41 -1.78
CA VAL A 320 23.58 -7.34 -2.51
C VAL A 320 24.72 -7.24 -1.50
N MET A 321 25.64 -8.20 -1.58
CA MET A 321 26.83 -8.29 -0.73
C MET A 321 28.04 -7.74 -1.49
N PRO A 322 28.98 -7.04 -0.83
CA PRO A 322 30.21 -6.53 -1.43
C PRO A 322 31.02 -7.54 -2.20
#